data_45150dc37bd2821b4ca8a819e38161fd
#
_entry.id   45150dc37bd2821b4ca8a819e38161fd
#
_cell.length_a   1.000
_cell.length_b   1.000
_cell.length_c   1.000
_cell.angle_alpha   90.00
_cell.angle_beta   90.00
_cell.angle_gamma   90.00
#
_symmetry.space_group_name_H-M   'P 1'
#
loop_
_entity.id
_entity.type
_entity.pdbx_description
1 polymer ?
#
loop_
_entity_poly.entity_id
_entity_poly.type
_entity_poly.pdbx_seq_one_letter_code
_entity_poly.pdbx_strand_id
1 'polypeptide(L)'
;MKKIPTLFERLYENHKVVGITENVTPGCEWVLNGDGVATVKVDGSCCAVINGEFYKRYDAKKGKKPPVGAIPCCDPDQTTGHWPHWVKVDANNPADKHFVDAYENSLAVGETVMPNGTYEAIGPGFQGNPYGLVQNYIVPHGEIVINPGRTFNG
;
A
#
# COMPACT_ATOMS: atom_id res chain seq x y z
N MET A 1 7.33 -1.36 4.20
CA MET A 1 6.45 -2.52 3.97
C MET A 1 6.75 -3.13 2.61
N LYS A 2 7.05 -4.41 2.59
CA LYS A 2 7.36 -5.15 1.37
C LYS A 2 6.09 -5.38 0.54
N LYS A 3 6.22 -5.44 -0.79
CA LYS A 3 5.09 -5.83 -1.65
C LYS A 3 4.61 -7.22 -1.32
N ILE A 4 3.28 -7.38 -1.24
CA ILE A 4 2.64 -8.67 -0.97
C ILE A 4 2.57 -9.44 -2.29
N PRO A 5 3.06 -10.70 -2.34
CA PRO A 5 2.92 -11.53 -3.54
C PRO A 5 1.47 -11.92 -3.77
N THR A 6 1.12 -12.23 -5.02
CA THR A 6 -0.17 -12.83 -5.33
C THR A 6 -0.18 -14.30 -4.95
N LEU A 7 -1.33 -14.82 -4.50
CA LEU A 7 -1.48 -16.23 -4.12
C LEU A 7 -1.18 -17.16 -5.30
N PHE A 8 -1.73 -16.84 -6.47
CA PHE A 8 -1.49 -17.59 -7.69
C PHE A 8 -0.52 -16.83 -8.60
N GLU A 9 0.38 -17.56 -9.28
CA GLU A 9 1.34 -16.97 -10.18
C GLU A 9 0.64 -16.27 -11.35
N ARG A 10 1.13 -15.08 -11.71
CA ARG A 10 0.63 -14.29 -12.82
C ARG A 10 1.22 -14.76 -14.15
N LEU A 11 0.43 -14.67 -15.21
CA LEU A 11 0.90 -14.78 -16.59
C LEU A 11 1.31 -13.40 -17.12
N TYR A 12 2.51 -13.32 -17.69
CA TYR A 12 3.03 -12.10 -18.27
C TYR A 12 3.22 -12.24 -19.77
N GLU A 13 2.88 -11.21 -20.50
CA GLU A 13 3.15 -11.07 -21.92
C GLU A 13 3.61 -9.63 -22.18
N ASN A 14 4.80 -9.46 -22.78
CA ASN A 14 5.42 -8.14 -22.99
C ASN A 14 5.47 -7.28 -21.72
N HIS A 15 5.86 -7.88 -20.59
CA HIS A 15 5.92 -7.26 -19.24
C HIS A 15 4.57 -6.78 -18.68
N LYS A 16 3.45 -7.19 -19.28
CA LYS A 16 2.10 -6.90 -18.80
C LYS A 16 1.45 -8.17 -18.27
N VAL A 17 0.67 -8.03 -17.19
CA VAL A 17 -0.13 -9.14 -16.67
C VAL A 17 -1.30 -9.38 -17.59
N VAL A 18 -1.40 -10.59 -18.16
CA VAL A 18 -2.50 -11.01 -19.06
C VAL A 18 -3.44 -12.03 -18.43
N GLY A 19 -3.11 -12.55 -17.25
CA GLY A 19 -3.93 -13.51 -16.54
C GLY A 19 -3.22 -14.05 -15.30
N ILE A 20 -3.82 -15.04 -14.69
CA ILE A 20 -3.25 -15.79 -13.57
C ILE A 20 -3.27 -17.29 -13.88
N THR A 21 -2.38 -18.04 -13.23
CA THR A 21 -2.30 -19.49 -13.33
C THR A 21 -2.94 -20.15 -12.11
N GLU A 22 -3.13 -21.47 -12.16
CA GLU A 22 -3.51 -22.27 -11.00
C GLU A 22 -2.31 -22.62 -10.10
N ASN A 23 -1.10 -22.22 -10.47
CA ASN A 23 0.11 -22.46 -9.71
C ASN A 23 0.21 -21.50 -8.53
N VAL A 24 0.35 -22.05 -7.32
CA VAL A 24 0.54 -21.24 -6.11
C VAL A 24 1.91 -20.60 -6.12
N THR A 25 1.98 -19.31 -5.83
CA THR A 25 3.25 -18.60 -5.69
C THR A 25 4.06 -19.22 -4.55
N PRO A 26 5.37 -19.57 -4.77
CA PRO A 26 6.21 -20.11 -3.72
C PRO A 26 6.22 -19.23 -2.46
N GLY A 27 6.01 -19.84 -1.30
CA GLY A 27 5.87 -19.14 -0.02
C GLY A 27 4.44 -18.73 0.35
N CYS A 28 3.46 -18.96 -0.51
CA CYS A 28 2.04 -18.63 -0.27
C CYS A 28 1.15 -19.85 -0.01
N GLU A 29 1.72 -21.05 0.10
CA GLU A 29 0.98 -22.30 0.31
C GLU A 29 0.15 -22.31 1.60
N TRP A 30 0.61 -21.59 2.61
CA TRP A 30 -0.08 -21.49 3.90
C TRP A 30 -1.50 -20.93 3.78
N VAL A 31 -1.77 -20.11 2.78
CA VAL A 31 -3.11 -19.54 2.55
C VAL A 31 -4.11 -20.64 2.17
N LEU A 32 -3.70 -21.56 1.30
CA LEU A 32 -4.55 -22.70 0.90
C LEU A 32 -4.78 -23.68 2.06
N ASN A 33 -3.85 -23.74 3.00
CA ASN A 33 -3.97 -24.58 4.21
C ASN A 33 -4.91 -24.00 5.26
N GLY A 34 -5.50 -22.84 5.01
CA GLY A 34 -6.45 -22.21 5.93
C GLY A 34 -5.83 -21.28 6.96
N ASP A 35 -4.52 -21.03 6.87
CA ASP A 35 -3.82 -20.13 7.78
C ASP A 35 -4.06 -18.66 7.40
N GLY A 36 -4.02 -17.79 8.42
CA GLY A 36 -4.20 -16.37 8.24
C GLY A 36 -5.66 -15.93 8.13
N VAL A 37 -5.86 -14.62 8.10
CA VAL A 37 -7.16 -13.96 7.97
C VAL A 37 -7.17 -13.14 6.68
N ALA A 38 -8.22 -13.27 5.88
CA ALA A 38 -8.36 -12.49 4.66
C ALA A 38 -8.89 -11.09 4.98
N THR A 39 -8.23 -10.09 4.42
CA THR A 39 -8.66 -8.70 4.53
C THR A 39 -8.82 -8.07 3.16
N VAL A 40 -9.64 -7.02 3.08
CA VAL A 40 -9.79 -6.25 1.84
C VAL A 40 -8.50 -5.50 1.57
N LYS A 41 -7.96 -5.66 0.35
CA LYS A 41 -6.87 -4.84 -0.15
C LYS A 41 -7.44 -3.58 -0.78
N VAL A 42 -7.25 -2.46 -0.11
CA VAL A 42 -7.73 -1.16 -0.59
C VAL A 42 -6.76 -0.61 -1.64
N ASP A 43 -7.28 -0.13 -2.76
CA ASP A 43 -6.49 0.44 -3.84
C ASP A 43 -6.34 1.95 -3.70
N GLY A 44 -5.12 2.41 -3.51
CA GLY A 44 -4.75 3.81 -3.34
C GLY A 44 -3.25 3.97 -3.30
N SER A 45 -2.78 4.87 -2.48
CA SER A 45 -1.36 5.11 -2.25
C SER A 45 -0.97 4.76 -0.81
N CYS A 46 0.05 3.93 -0.66
CA CYS A 46 0.52 3.49 0.65
C CYS A 46 1.14 4.66 1.43
N CYS A 47 0.78 4.75 2.70
CA CYS A 47 1.32 5.73 3.62
C CYS A 47 1.41 5.14 5.04
N ALA A 48 2.01 5.89 5.96
CA ALA A 48 2.20 5.42 7.33
C ALA A 48 2.23 6.58 8.32
N VAL A 49 1.84 6.29 9.56
CA VAL A 49 2.11 7.15 10.70
C VAL A 49 3.15 6.45 11.57
N ILE A 50 4.29 7.10 11.77
CA ILE A 50 5.43 6.57 12.51
C ILE A 50 5.82 7.59 13.57
N ASN A 51 5.75 7.21 14.83
CA ASN A 51 6.01 8.10 15.95
C ASN A 51 5.25 9.43 15.89
N GLY A 52 3.98 9.36 15.47
CA GLY A 52 3.09 10.52 15.38
C GLY A 52 3.30 11.39 14.13
N GLU A 53 4.20 11.02 13.23
CA GLU A 53 4.47 11.75 12.00
C GLU A 53 3.97 10.99 10.77
N PHE A 54 3.47 11.73 9.74
CA PHE A 54 2.88 11.15 8.55
C PHE A 54 3.89 11.05 7.42
N TYR A 55 3.95 9.86 6.80
CA TYR A 55 4.86 9.51 5.70
C TYR A 55 4.10 8.95 4.50
N LYS A 56 4.60 9.25 3.30
CA LYS A 56 4.17 8.61 2.06
C LYS A 56 5.22 7.60 1.61
N ARG A 57 4.79 6.59 0.85
CA ARG A 57 5.70 5.62 0.26
C ARG A 57 6.36 6.19 -0.99
N TYR A 58 7.66 6.01 -1.09
CA TYR A 58 8.46 6.35 -2.25
C TYR A 58 9.26 5.12 -2.68
N ASP A 59 9.06 4.67 -3.91
CA ASP A 59 9.80 3.55 -4.46
C ASP A 59 11.05 4.06 -5.19
N ALA A 60 12.23 3.92 -4.55
CA ALA A 60 13.49 4.23 -5.20
C ALA A 60 13.76 3.18 -6.27
N LYS A 61 13.84 3.60 -7.52
CA LYS A 61 14.17 2.73 -8.65
C LYS A 61 15.68 2.45 -8.66
N LYS A 62 16.07 1.35 -9.30
CA LYS A 62 17.48 0.97 -9.46
C LYS A 62 18.32 2.15 -9.96
N GLY A 63 19.42 2.46 -9.27
CA GLY A 63 20.32 3.56 -9.62
C GLY A 63 19.84 4.93 -9.20
N LYS A 64 18.69 5.07 -8.56
CA LYS A 64 18.19 6.32 -8.00
C LYS A 64 18.43 6.38 -6.51
N LYS A 65 18.88 7.56 -6.03
CA LYS A 65 19.04 7.79 -4.59
C LYS A 65 17.69 8.17 -3.98
N PRO A 66 17.33 7.60 -2.81
CA PRO A 66 16.15 8.06 -2.08
C PRO A 66 16.36 9.50 -1.59
N PRO A 67 15.26 10.26 -1.35
CA PRO A 67 15.37 11.60 -0.76
C PRO A 67 16.09 11.58 0.59
N VAL A 68 16.70 12.70 0.94
CA VAL A 68 17.36 12.85 2.25
C VAL A 68 16.33 12.67 3.36
N GLY A 69 16.68 11.88 4.38
CA GLY A 69 15.79 11.58 5.51
C GLY A 69 14.76 10.49 5.24
N ALA A 70 14.76 9.87 4.06
CA ALA A 70 13.87 8.74 3.76
C ALA A 70 14.24 7.53 4.61
N ILE A 71 13.20 6.81 5.08
CA ILE A 71 13.36 5.62 5.93
C ILE A 71 13.09 4.38 5.06
N PRO A 72 14.04 3.43 4.90
CA PRO A 72 13.79 2.22 4.16
C PRO A 72 12.64 1.39 4.76
N CYS A 73 11.72 0.92 3.92
CA CYS A 73 10.64 0.03 4.36
C CYS A 73 11.11 -1.42 4.50
N CYS A 74 12.08 -1.81 3.67
CA CYS A 74 12.64 -3.16 3.59
C CYS A 74 13.94 -3.12 2.81
N ASP A 75 14.60 -4.28 2.64
CA ASP A 75 15.77 -4.40 1.77
C ASP A 75 15.39 -4.20 0.29
N PRO A 76 16.34 -3.77 -0.56
CA PRO A 76 16.10 -3.64 -1.99
C PRO A 76 15.68 -4.97 -2.62
N ASP A 77 14.78 -4.92 -3.59
CA ASP A 77 14.44 -6.10 -4.40
C ASP A 77 15.63 -6.47 -5.29
N GLN A 78 16.11 -7.70 -5.16
CA GLN A 78 17.28 -8.15 -5.88
C GLN A 78 17.06 -8.33 -7.39
N THR A 79 15.82 -8.52 -7.80
CA THR A 79 15.44 -8.73 -9.21
C THR A 79 15.21 -7.41 -9.92
N THR A 80 14.36 -6.53 -9.36
CA THR A 80 13.96 -5.26 -9.99
C THR A 80 14.82 -4.08 -9.56
N GLY A 81 15.50 -4.19 -8.41
CA GLY A 81 16.24 -3.12 -7.79
C GLY A 81 15.35 -2.04 -7.14
N HIS A 82 14.04 -2.25 -7.09
CA HIS A 82 13.13 -1.33 -6.42
C HIS A 82 13.35 -1.36 -4.91
N TRP A 83 13.37 -0.20 -4.29
CA TRP A 83 13.63 -0.06 -2.87
C TRP A 83 12.65 0.93 -2.23
N PRO A 84 11.53 0.43 -1.65
CA PRO A 84 10.52 1.29 -1.05
C PRO A 84 11.06 2.00 0.20
N HIS A 85 10.70 3.28 0.32
CA HIS A 85 11.04 4.13 1.46
C HIS A 85 9.81 4.86 1.97
N TRP A 86 9.87 5.27 3.24
CA TRP A 86 8.95 6.24 3.82
C TRP A 86 9.57 7.63 3.72
N VAL A 87 8.84 8.56 3.11
CA VAL A 87 9.22 9.96 2.99
C VAL A 87 8.22 10.81 3.75
N LYS A 88 8.71 11.67 4.63
CA LYS A 88 7.84 12.54 5.41
C LYS A 88 7.00 13.43 4.50
N VAL A 89 5.69 13.45 4.73
CA VAL A 89 4.77 14.35 4.03
C VAL A 89 5.01 15.78 4.48
N ASP A 90 5.20 16.68 3.53
CA ASP A 90 5.49 18.10 3.78
C ASP A 90 4.27 18.96 3.40
N ALA A 91 3.63 19.56 4.40
CA ALA A 91 2.47 20.43 4.20
C ALA A 91 2.77 21.66 3.33
N ASN A 92 4.04 22.06 3.22
CA ASN A 92 4.47 23.20 2.40
C ASN A 92 4.81 22.81 0.95
N ASN A 93 4.82 21.51 0.65
CA ASN A 93 5.07 21.00 -0.70
C ASN A 93 3.76 20.78 -1.44
N PRO A 94 3.50 21.49 -2.56
CA PRO A 94 2.26 21.30 -3.34
C PRO A 94 2.06 19.87 -3.83
N ALA A 95 3.13 19.11 -4.06
CA ALA A 95 3.06 17.71 -4.47
C ALA A 95 2.45 16.80 -3.39
N ASP A 96 2.48 17.21 -2.12
CA ASP A 96 1.96 16.45 -1.00
C ASP A 96 0.54 16.86 -0.56
N LYS A 97 -0.07 17.79 -1.27
CA LYS A 97 -1.38 18.36 -0.91
C LYS A 97 -2.44 17.30 -0.66
N HIS A 98 -2.54 16.31 -1.54
CA HIS A 98 -3.56 15.26 -1.41
C HIS A 98 -3.34 14.37 -0.20
N PHE A 99 -2.09 14.12 0.17
CA PHE A 99 -1.75 13.37 1.39
C PHE A 99 -2.11 14.17 2.64
N VAL A 100 -1.82 15.46 2.67
CA VAL A 100 -2.19 16.35 3.78
C VAL A 100 -3.70 16.39 3.95
N ASP A 101 -4.46 16.59 2.86
CA ASP A 101 -5.91 16.58 2.88
C ASP A 101 -6.47 15.25 3.40
N ALA A 102 -5.92 14.13 2.93
CA ALA A 102 -6.35 12.80 3.35
C ALA A 102 -6.14 12.58 4.84
N TYR A 103 -5.01 12.99 5.37
CA TYR A 103 -4.69 12.88 6.79
C TYR A 103 -5.65 13.73 7.64
N GLU A 104 -5.82 15.00 7.30
CA GLU A 104 -6.68 15.92 8.03
C GLU A 104 -8.15 15.50 8.02
N ASN A 105 -8.65 15.04 6.86
CA ASN A 105 -10.03 14.58 6.72
C ASN A 105 -10.31 13.27 7.50
N SER A 106 -9.27 12.53 7.85
CA SER A 106 -9.40 11.26 8.57
C SER A 106 -9.32 11.43 10.09
N LEU A 107 -8.94 12.61 10.59
CA LEU A 107 -8.89 12.89 12.01
C LEU A 107 -10.32 12.99 12.59
N ALA A 108 -10.53 12.38 13.75
CA ALA A 108 -11.76 12.57 14.51
C ALA A 108 -11.80 13.96 15.13
N VAL A 109 -12.99 14.42 15.50
CA VAL A 109 -13.17 15.73 16.15
C VAL A 109 -12.32 15.80 17.43
N GLY A 110 -11.45 16.82 17.50
CA GLY A 110 -10.55 17.02 18.63
C GLY A 110 -9.24 16.24 18.57
N GLU A 111 -9.06 15.35 17.59
CA GLU A 111 -7.79 14.66 17.35
C GLU A 111 -6.86 15.48 16.48
N THR A 112 -5.56 15.42 16.75
CA THR A 112 -4.52 16.07 15.95
C THR A 112 -3.55 15.08 15.33
N VAL A 113 -3.59 13.81 15.75
CA VAL A 113 -2.67 12.75 15.32
C VAL A 113 -3.44 11.45 15.11
N MET A 114 -3.17 10.78 13.98
CA MET A 114 -3.67 9.43 13.73
C MET A 114 -2.81 8.39 14.46
N PRO A 115 -3.38 7.22 14.80
CA PRO A 115 -2.60 6.13 15.39
C PRO A 115 -1.45 5.68 14.50
N ASN A 116 -0.33 5.25 15.11
CA ASN A 116 0.78 4.66 14.37
C ASN A 116 0.34 3.41 13.63
N GLY A 117 0.81 3.24 12.41
CA GLY A 117 0.50 2.10 11.56
C GLY A 117 0.60 2.43 10.08
N THR A 118 0.25 1.48 9.25
CA THR A 118 0.21 1.65 7.80
C THR A 118 -1.22 1.84 7.31
N TYR A 119 -1.36 2.63 6.24
CA TYR A 119 -2.64 3.08 5.70
C TYR A 119 -2.60 3.11 4.18
N GLU A 120 -3.79 3.12 3.57
CA GLU A 120 -3.96 3.44 2.15
C GLU A 120 -4.63 4.81 2.03
N ALA A 121 -4.05 5.71 1.26
CA ALA A 121 -4.67 6.98 0.92
C ALA A 121 -5.56 6.79 -0.30
N ILE A 122 -6.82 7.18 -0.18
CA ILE A 122 -7.87 7.02 -1.19
C ILE A 122 -8.61 8.33 -1.43
N GLY A 123 -9.23 8.46 -2.58
CA GLY A 123 -10.05 9.63 -2.93
C GLY A 123 -9.66 10.25 -4.26
N PRO A 124 -10.16 11.48 -4.55
CA PRO A 124 -9.94 12.14 -5.83
C PRO A 124 -8.48 12.34 -6.24
N GLY A 125 -7.56 12.42 -5.27
CA GLY A 125 -6.13 12.59 -5.51
C GLY A 125 -5.35 11.30 -5.74
N PHE A 126 -5.98 10.11 -5.66
CA PHE A 126 -5.29 8.83 -5.62
C PHE A 126 -5.87 7.81 -6.58
N GLN A 127 -5.04 7.20 -7.42
CA GLN A 127 -5.34 6.04 -8.28
C GLN A 127 -6.63 6.17 -9.10
N GLY A 128 -6.97 7.39 -9.57
CA GLY A 128 -8.17 7.62 -10.36
C GLY A 128 -9.48 7.53 -9.57
N ASN A 129 -9.42 7.61 -8.25
CA ASN A 129 -10.58 7.60 -7.36
C ASN A 129 -11.51 6.39 -7.57
N PRO A 130 -11.00 5.14 -7.38
CA PRO A 130 -11.79 3.94 -7.68
C PRO A 130 -13.05 3.79 -6.84
N TYR A 131 -13.13 4.46 -5.69
CA TYR A 131 -14.28 4.38 -4.77
C TYR A 131 -15.28 5.53 -4.95
N GLY A 132 -15.06 6.43 -5.91
CA GLY A 132 -15.96 7.54 -6.18
C GLY A 132 -16.15 8.50 -5.02
N LEU A 133 -15.10 8.74 -4.24
CA LEU A 133 -15.16 9.61 -3.06
C LEU A 133 -15.13 11.08 -3.45
N VAL A 134 -15.77 11.92 -2.60
CA VAL A 134 -15.77 13.38 -2.77
C VAL A 134 -14.50 14.01 -2.20
N GLN A 135 -13.93 13.41 -1.16
CA GLN A 135 -12.74 13.88 -0.46
C GLN A 135 -11.71 12.77 -0.33
N ASN A 136 -10.46 13.14 -0.04
CA ASN A 136 -9.38 12.21 0.25
C ASN A 136 -9.43 11.76 1.71
N TYR A 137 -9.13 10.48 1.95
CA TYR A 137 -9.03 9.87 3.28
C TYR A 137 -7.86 8.91 3.34
N ILE A 138 -7.40 8.57 4.56
CA ILE A 138 -6.54 7.43 4.79
C ILE A 138 -7.32 6.36 5.56
N VAL A 139 -7.14 5.09 5.16
CA VAL A 139 -7.79 3.94 5.81
C VAL A 139 -6.73 2.95 6.27
N PRO A 140 -6.85 2.40 7.48
CA PRO A 140 -5.86 1.46 7.99
C PRO A 140 -5.84 0.16 7.16
N HIS A 141 -4.65 -0.38 6.97
CA HIS A 141 -4.49 -1.68 6.33
C HIS A 141 -5.02 -2.80 7.23
N GLY A 142 -5.65 -3.81 6.62
CA GLY A 142 -6.05 -5.03 7.32
C GLY A 142 -7.27 -4.91 8.25
N GLU A 143 -7.98 -3.79 8.23
CA GLU A 143 -9.15 -3.57 9.11
C GLU A 143 -10.41 -4.29 8.65
N ILE A 144 -10.60 -4.44 7.34
CA ILE A 144 -11.81 -5.04 6.80
C ILE A 144 -11.56 -6.53 6.54
N VAL A 145 -12.14 -7.37 7.41
CA VAL A 145 -12.03 -8.83 7.32
C VAL A 145 -13.11 -9.38 6.39
N ILE A 146 -12.72 -10.31 5.51
CA ILE A 146 -13.63 -11.00 4.61
C ILE A 146 -13.45 -12.52 4.74
N ASN A 147 -14.40 -13.28 4.26
CA ASN A 147 -14.34 -14.75 4.27
C ASN A 147 -14.48 -15.30 2.84
N PRO A 148 -13.46 -15.11 1.99
CA PRO A 148 -13.48 -15.67 0.63
C PRO A 148 -13.20 -17.16 0.65
N GLY A 149 -13.50 -17.85 -0.45
CA GLY A 149 -12.98 -19.18 -0.69
C GLY A 149 -11.44 -19.17 -0.78
N ARG A 150 -10.81 -20.29 -0.46
CA ARG A 150 -9.35 -20.46 -0.47
C ARG A 150 -8.87 -21.33 -1.62
N THR A 151 -9.60 -21.33 -2.74
CA THR A 151 -9.28 -22.07 -3.96
C THR A 151 -9.15 -21.12 -5.13
N PHE A 152 -8.66 -21.62 -6.27
CA PHE A 152 -8.50 -20.81 -7.49
C PHE A 152 -9.82 -20.16 -7.94
N ASN A 153 -10.97 -20.85 -7.76
CA ASN A 153 -12.30 -20.38 -8.15
C ASN A 153 -13.09 -19.73 -7.00
N GLY A 154 -12.51 -19.60 -5.82
CA GLY A 154 -13.23 -19.12 -4.66
C GLY A 154 -12.58 -18.03 -3.87
#